data_b4c85a9ddea3ce4d8fc4fbb09131753e
#
_entry.id   b4c85a9ddea3ce4d8fc4fbb09131753e
#
_cell.length_a   1.000
_cell.length_b   1.000
_cell.length_c   1.000
_cell.angle_alpha   90.00
_cell.angle_beta   90.00
_cell.angle_gamma   90.00
#
_symmetry.space_group_name_H-M   'P 1'
#
loop_
_entity.id
_entity.type
_entity.pdbx_description
1 polymer ?
#
loop_
_entity_poly.entity_id
_entity_poly.type
_entity_poly.pdbx_seq_one_letter_code
_entity_poly.pdbx_strand_id
1 'polypeptide(L)'
;EEIEREGLQLMHLRNVPTNPDCLGEAALSNEPAIKQVFITGVTDDKVPVFERTLYLIRKRIEKRVTDPDFYICSLSNSNIVYKGMLSSLQLRQYYPDLTNNYFTSGLALVHSRFSTNTFPTWSLAQPFRLLCHNGEINTIRGNRGWMKARESVLSSEALGDIREISPIVQPNMSDSASLDNVFEFFVMSGLSLPHAMAVMV
;
A
#
# COMPACT_ATOMS: atom_id res chain seq x y z
N GLU A 1 -1.22 -11.45 -16.05
CA GLU A 1 -1.36 -12.78 -15.46
C GLU A 1 -2.22 -12.73 -14.18
N GLU A 2 -1.81 -12.08 -13.04
CA GLU A 2 -2.65 -12.02 -11.84
C GLU A 2 -3.97 -11.25 -12.05
N ILE A 3 -3.95 -10.20 -12.86
CA ILE A 3 -5.15 -9.44 -13.24
C ILE A 3 -6.11 -10.31 -14.05
N GLU A 4 -5.60 -11.04 -15.01
CA GLU A 4 -6.38 -11.93 -15.88
C GLU A 4 -6.92 -13.14 -15.12
N ARG A 5 -6.18 -13.64 -14.12
CA ARG A 5 -6.63 -14.71 -13.23
C ARG A 5 -7.94 -14.37 -12.51
N GLU A 6 -8.14 -13.10 -12.18
CA GLU A 6 -9.37 -12.59 -11.57
C GLU A 6 -10.44 -12.16 -12.60
N GLY A 7 -10.24 -12.47 -13.88
CA GLY A 7 -11.16 -12.07 -14.94
C GLY A 7 -11.14 -10.59 -15.30
N LEU A 8 -10.13 -9.86 -14.81
CA LEU A 8 -9.95 -8.45 -15.06
C LEU A 8 -9.01 -8.20 -16.24
N GLN A 9 -8.98 -6.98 -16.75
CA GLN A 9 -8.15 -6.59 -17.87
C GLN A 9 -7.25 -5.41 -17.51
N LEU A 10 -5.99 -5.47 -17.91
CA LEU A 10 -5.09 -4.33 -17.90
C LEU A 10 -5.47 -3.40 -19.06
N MET A 11 -6.03 -2.24 -18.74
CA MET A 11 -6.38 -1.24 -19.75
C MET A 11 -5.18 -0.45 -20.24
N HIS A 12 -4.36 0.01 -19.29
CA HIS A 12 -3.26 0.90 -19.59
C HIS A 12 -2.18 0.83 -18.52
N LEU A 13 -0.95 1.05 -18.94
CA LEU A 13 0.21 1.22 -18.09
C LEU A 13 0.89 2.54 -18.47
N ARG A 14 0.99 3.49 -17.53
CA ARG A 14 1.69 4.74 -17.76
C ARG A 14 2.91 4.89 -16.86
N ASN A 15 3.92 5.59 -17.31
CA ASN A 15 4.93 6.14 -16.42
C ASN A 15 4.32 7.34 -15.68
N VAL A 16 4.44 7.38 -14.37
CA VAL A 16 4.01 8.54 -13.59
C VAL A 16 4.98 9.68 -13.86
N PRO A 17 4.49 10.88 -14.25
CA PRO A 17 5.37 12.03 -14.44
C PRO A 17 6.04 12.42 -13.12
N THR A 18 7.36 12.54 -13.15
CA THR A 18 8.16 12.99 -12.01
C THR A 18 9.14 14.07 -12.44
N ASN A 19 9.53 14.93 -11.49
CA ASN A 19 10.57 15.94 -11.69
C ASN A 19 11.71 15.70 -10.71
N PRO A 20 12.78 15.00 -11.10
CA PRO A 20 13.91 14.69 -10.25
C PRO A 20 14.75 15.90 -9.86
N ASP A 21 14.66 17.02 -10.57
CA ASP A 21 15.46 18.23 -10.30
C ASP A 21 15.25 18.83 -8.90
N CYS A 22 14.13 18.50 -8.26
CA CYS A 22 13.84 18.96 -6.91
C CYS A 22 14.40 18.05 -5.81
N LEU A 23 14.99 16.89 -6.17
CA LEU A 23 15.47 15.88 -5.23
C LEU A 23 16.84 16.26 -4.65
N GLY A 24 17.06 15.90 -3.39
CA GLY A 24 18.41 15.84 -2.82
C GLY A 24 19.15 14.59 -3.26
N GLU A 25 20.47 14.60 -3.16
CA GLU A 25 21.36 13.53 -3.64
C GLU A 25 20.96 12.12 -3.14
N ALA A 26 20.64 11.98 -1.85
CA ALA A 26 20.24 10.69 -1.28
C ALA A 26 18.90 10.18 -1.81
N ALA A 27 17.96 11.04 -2.13
CA ALA A 27 16.69 10.65 -2.73
C ALA A 27 16.85 10.31 -4.21
N LEU A 28 17.66 11.08 -4.92
CA LEU A 28 17.93 10.89 -6.35
C LEU A 28 18.68 9.58 -6.62
N SER A 29 19.67 9.23 -5.80
CA SER A 29 20.46 8.00 -5.97
C SER A 29 19.64 6.70 -5.82
N ASN A 30 18.46 6.80 -5.21
CA ASN A 30 17.55 5.67 -4.97
C ASN A 30 16.16 5.92 -5.57
N GLU A 31 16.04 6.85 -6.52
CA GLU A 31 14.75 7.15 -7.15
C GLU A 31 14.20 5.93 -7.89
N PRO A 32 12.97 5.47 -7.58
CA PRO A 32 12.36 4.35 -8.28
C PRO A 32 11.73 4.78 -9.61
N ALA A 33 11.66 3.85 -10.57
CA ALA A 33 10.81 4.00 -11.73
C ALA A 33 9.34 3.82 -11.31
N ILE A 34 8.54 4.87 -11.39
CA ILE A 34 7.15 4.86 -10.91
C ILE A 34 6.19 4.64 -12.07
N LYS A 35 5.37 3.61 -11.94
CA LYS A 35 4.34 3.26 -12.93
C LYS A 35 2.96 3.19 -12.30
N GLN A 36 1.95 3.52 -13.09
CA GLN A 36 0.54 3.39 -12.71
C GLN A 36 -0.16 2.44 -13.68
N VAL A 37 -0.91 1.50 -13.13
CA VAL A 37 -1.73 0.56 -13.90
C VAL A 37 -3.19 0.97 -13.82
N PHE A 38 -3.92 0.82 -14.91
CA PHE A 38 -5.37 0.98 -14.99
C PHE A 38 -5.98 -0.37 -15.32
N ILE A 39 -6.92 -0.80 -14.46
CA ILE A 39 -7.54 -2.12 -14.52
C ILE A 39 -9.04 -1.95 -14.66
N THR A 40 -9.67 -2.75 -15.51
CA THR A 40 -11.11 -2.82 -15.68
C THR A 40 -11.61 -4.27 -15.70
N GLY A 41 -12.92 -4.46 -15.62
CA GLY A 41 -13.53 -5.76 -15.84
C GLY A 41 -14.54 -6.19 -14.76
N VAL A 42 -14.85 -5.34 -13.80
CA VAL A 42 -15.96 -5.65 -12.87
C VAL A 42 -17.24 -5.06 -13.40
N THR A 43 -18.24 -5.89 -13.49
CA THR A 43 -19.54 -5.54 -14.08
C THR A 43 -20.64 -5.36 -13.04
N ASP A 44 -20.41 -5.67 -11.78
CA ASP A 44 -21.43 -5.56 -10.74
C ASP A 44 -21.09 -4.54 -9.65
N ASP A 45 -22.09 -3.82 -9.19
CA ASP A 45 -22.11 -2.68 -8.26
C ASP A 45 -21.48 -2.90 -6.87
N LYS A 46 -20.56 -3.82 -6.73
CA LYS A 46 -19.97 -4.18 -5.44
C LYS A 46 -18.54 -3.66 -5.30
N VAL A 47 -18.41 -2.35 -5.11
CA VAL A 47 -17.13 -1.69 -4.80
C VAL A 47 -16.28 -2.47 -3.78
N PRO A 48 -16.83 -2.99 -2.66
CA PRO A 48 -16.04 -3.75 -1.70
C PRO A 48 -15.46 -5.05 -2.26
N VAL A 49 -16.13 -5.67 -3.22
CA VAL A 49 -15.64 -6.89 -3.87
C VAL A 49 -14.46 -6.57 -4.77
N PHE A 50 -14.54 -5.49 -5.53
CA PHE A 50 -13.47 -5.06 -6.41
C PHE A 50 -12.22 -4.65 -5.63
N GLU A 51 -12.35 -3.87 -4.56
CA GLU A 51 -11.24 -3.52 -3.67
C GLU A 51 -10.54 -4.77 -3.13
N ARG A 52 -11.31 -5.77 -2.72
CA ARG A 52 -10.77 -7.04 -2.24
C ARG A 52 -10.02 -7.80 -3.34
N THR A 53 -10.55 -7.82 -4.55
CA THR A 53 -9.89 -8.42 -5.70
C THR A 53 -8.56 -7.73 -6.01
N LEU A 54 -8.53 -6.40 -5.99
CA LEU A 54 -7.29 -5.64 -6.15
C LEU A 54 -6.28 -5.94 -5.03
N TYR A 55 -6.74 -6.07 -3.79
CA TYR A 55 -5.90 -6.49 -2.66
C TYR A 55 -5.27 -7.87 -2.90
N LEU A 56 -6.05 -8.87 -3.34
CA LEU A 56 -5.56 -10.22 -3.64
C LEU A 56 -4.52 -10.20 -4.76
N ILE A 57 -4.80 -9.48 -5.85
CA ILE A 57 -3.87 -9.30 -6.97
C ILE A 57 -2.55 -8.71 -6.47
N ARG A 58 -2.60 -7.63 -5.70
CA ARG A 58 -1.41 -6.97 -5.16
C ARG A 58 -0.60 -7.92 -4.27
N LYS A 59 -1.23 -8.60 -3.33
CA LYS A 59 -0.55 -9.51 -2.40
C LYS A 59 0.13 -10.67 -3.12
N ARG A 60 -0.51 -11.23 -4.15
CA ARG A 60 0.08 -12.28 -4.98
C ARG A 60 1.27 -11.78 -5.79
N ILE A 61 1.19 -10.58 -6.35
CA ILE A 61 2.31 -9.96 -7.06
C ILE A 61 3.47 -9.73 -6.09
N GLU A 62 3.24 -9.12 -4.93
CA GLU A 62 4.25 -8.89 -3.89
C GLU A 62 4.91 -10.20 -3.43
N LYS A 63 4.17 -11.31 -3.41
CA LYS A 63 4.72 -12.63 -3.07
C LYS A 63 5.57 -13.24 -4.19
N ARG A 64 5.21 -13.02 -5.45
CA ARG A 64 5.91 -13.60 -6.62
C ARG A 64 7.15 -12.84 -7.03
N VAL A 65 7.14 -11.53 -6.87
CA VAL A 65 8.28 -10.67 -7.21
C VAL A 65 9.27 -10.69 -6.05
N THR A 66 10.46 -11.20 -6.32
CA THR A 66 11.52 -11.34 -5.32
C THR A 66 12.52 -10.17 -5.31
N ASP A 67 12.36 -9.21 -6.21
CA ASP A 67 13.17 -8.01 -6.26
C ASP A 67 12.94 -7.17 -4.99
N PRO A 68 13.96 -6.92 -4.15
CA PRO A 68 13.81 -6.18 -2.90
C PRO A 68 13.44 -4.71 -3.11
N ASP A 69 13.71 -4.16 -4.28
CA ASP A 69 13.42 -2.77 -4.61
C ASP A 69 12.01 -2.58 -5.22
N PHE A 70 11.34 -3.70 -5.53
CA PHE A 70 9.97 -3.65 -6.03
C PHE A 70 8.95 -3.51 -4.89
N TYR A 71 8.03 -2.57 -5.03
CA TYR A 71 6.87 -2.46 -4.13
C TYR A 71 5.67 -1.82 -4.84
N ILE A 72 4.48 -2.08 -4.31
CA ILE A 72 3.23 -1.50 -4.78
C ILE A 72 2.71 -0.54 -3.71
N CYS A 73 2.77 0.78 -3.98
CA CYS A 73 2.30 1.83 -3.06
C CYS A 73 0.83 1.67 -2.72
N SER A 74 0.00 1.50 -3.76
CA SER A 74 -1.44 1.29 -3.67
C SER A 74 -1.93 0.57 -4.92
N LEU A 75 -2.97 -0.24 -4.76
CA LEU A 75 -3.76 -0.79 -5.86
C LEU A 75 -5.21 -0.79 -5.37
N SER A 76 -5.98 0.22 -5.77
CA SER A 76 -7.30 0.53 -5.21
C SER A 76 -8.13 1.31 -6.22
N ASN A 77 -9.45 1.21 -6.14
CA ASN A 77 -10.38 2.04 -6.89
C ASN A 77 -10.85 3.27 -6.10
N SER A 78 -10.48 3.35 -4.82
CA SER A 78 -10.96 4.40 -3.90
C SER A 78 -9.87 5.35 -3.44
N ASN A 79 -8.61 4.93 -3.46
CA ASN A 79 -7.50 5.78 -3.05
C ASN A 79 -6.28 5.64 -3.96
N ILE A 80 -5.43 6.65 -3.95
CA ILE A 80 -4.14 6.66 -4.62
C ILE A 80 -3.10 7.24 -3.68
N VAL A 81 -1.90 6.64 -3.64
CA VAL A 81 -0.81 7.08 -2.77
C VAL A 81 0.32 7.70 -3.59
N TYR A 82 0.59 8.98 -3.35
CA TYR A 82 1.78 9.68 -3.81
C TYR A 82 2.72 9.86 -2.62
N LYS A 83 3.91 9.28 -2.68
CA LYS A 83 4.87 9.31 -1.58
C LYS A 83 6.30 9.20 -2.09
N GLY A 84 7.26 9.50 -1.22
CA GLY A 84 8.67 9.38 -1.56
C GLY A 84 9.58 9.95 -0.49
N MET A 85 10.88 9.93 -0.75
CA MET A 85 11.89 10.61 0.06
C MET A 85 11.87 12.12 -0.23
N LEU A 86 10.77 12.75 0.14
CA LEU A 86 10.41 14.13 -0.21
C LEU A 86 10.07 14.93 1.04
N SER A 87 10.47 16.19 1.07
CA SER A 87 9.88 17.16 1.99
C SER A 87 8.47 17.54 1.52
N SER A 88 7.68 18.15 2.41
CA SER A 88 6.32 18.60 2.08
C SER A 88 6.27 19.58 0.89
N LEU A 89 7.30 20.41 0.72
CA LEU A 89 7.38 21.35 -0.39
C LEU A 89 7.75 20.67 -1.71
N GLN A 90 8.58 19.63 -1.65
CA GLN A 90 9.01 18.89 -2.84
C GLN A 90 7.90 18.01 -3.42
N LEU A 91 6.92 17.56 -2.62
CA LEU A 91 5.89 16.63 -3.08
C LEU A 91 5.17 17.10 -4.35
N ARG A 92 4.73 18.36 -4.39
CA ARG A 92 4.07 18.93 -5.56
C ARG A 92 5.04 19.26 -6.71
N GLN A 93 6.29 19.51 -6.40
CA GLN A 93 7.32 19.76 -7.41
C GLN A 93 7.72 18.46 -8.11
N TYR A 94 7.82 17.39 -7.33
CA TYR A 94 8.20 16.07 -7.82
C TYR A 94 7.08 15.39 -8.62
N TYR A 95 5.82 15.51 -8.16
CA TYR A 95 4.66 14.93 -8.82
C TYR A 95 3.78 15.99 -9.52
N PRO A 96 4.01 16.29 -10.82
CA PRO A 96 3.18 17.23 -11.56
C PRO A 96 1.69 16.90 -11.56
N ASP A 97 1.33 15.62 -11.46
CA ASP A 97 -0.07 15.18 -11.34
C ASP A 97 -0.82 15.92 -10.22
N LEU A 98 -0.15 16.21 -9.09
CA LEU A 98 -0.76 16.88 -7.93
C LEU A 98 -1.03 18.37 -8.15
N THR A 99 -0.57 18.93 -9.26
CA THR A 99 -0.85 20.32 -9.66
C THR A 99 -1.87 20.42 -10.78
N ASN A 100 -2.34 19.27 -11.31
CA ASN A 100 -3.34 19.23 -12.36
C ASN A 100 -4.72 19.61 -11.81
N ASN A 101 -5.40 20.54 -12.45
CA ASN A 101 -6.73 21.03 -12.04
C ASN A 101 -7.82 19.94 -12.05
N TYR A 102 -7.62 18.86 -12.80
CA TYR A 102 -8.53 17.72 -12.82
C TYR A 102 -8.25 16.70 -11.70
N PHE A 103 -7.11 16.83 -11.01
CA PHE A 103 -6.79 15.98 -9.87
C PHE A 103 -7.51 16.51 -8.62
N THR A 104 -8.70 16.01 -8.38
CA THR A 104 -9.55 16.41 -7.24
C THR A 104 -9.74 15.24 -6.28
N SER A 105 -9.84 15.53 -4.98
CA SER A 105 -10.08 14.54 -3.95
C SER A 105 -10.98 15.11 -2.86
N GLY A 106 -11.88 14.28 -2.31
CA GLY A 106 -12.70 14.64 -1.17
C GLY A 106 -12.00 14.56 0.17
N LEU A 107 -10.87 13.80 0.24
CA LEU A 107 -10.07 13.64 1.45
C LEU A 107 -8.60 13.48 1.07
N ALA A 108 -7.71 14.08 1.84
CA ALA A 108 -6.27 13.84 1.73
C ALA A 108 -5.70 13.46 3.09
N LEU A 109 -5.06 12.27 3.15
CA LEU A 109 -4.27 11.83 4.29
C LEU A 109 -2.81 12.20 4.05
N VAL A 110 -2.24 13.05 4.88
CA VAL A 110 -0.92 13.65 4.66
C VAL A 110 -0.01 13.41 5.85
N HIS A 111 1.24 13.02 5.58
CA HIS A 111 2.25 12.83 6.62
C HIS A 111 3.64 13.17 6.08
N SER A 112 4.44 13.90 6.84
CA SER A 112 5.76 14.39 6.41
C SER A 112 6.95 13.68 7.04
N ARG A 113 6.73 12.74 7.95
CA ARG A 113 7.81 12.06 8.69
C ARG A 113 7.87 10.58 8.34
N PHE A 114 9.08 10.03 8.40
CA PHE A 114 9.31 8.59 8.42
C PHE A 114 9.12 8.02 9.84
N SER A 115 8.93 6.71 9.92
CA SER A 115 9.03 6.00 11.20
C SER A 115 10.42 6.15 11.80
N THR A 116 10.50 6.35 13.11
CA THR A 116 11.76 6.60 13.81
C THR A 116 12.70 5.40 13.84
N ASN A 117 12.18 4.18 13.67
CA ASN A 117 12.91 2.92 13.84
C ASN A 117 13.43 2.31 12.54
N THR A 118 13.36 3.02 11.41
CA THR A 118 13.82 2.54 10.12
C THR A 118 14.58 3.62 9.37
N PHE A 119 15.57 3.20 8.57
CA PHE A 119 16.20 4.14 7.63
C PHE A 119 15.16 4.60 6.58
N PRO A 120 15.18 5.89 6.22
CA PRO A 120 14.31 6.41 5.18
C PRO A 120 14.56 5.70 3.85
N THR A 121 13.48 5.21 3.24
CA THR A 121 13.47 4.65 1.88
C THR A 121 12.21 5.09 1.17
N TRP A 122 12.20 5.06 -0.15
CA TRP A 122 11.02 5.40 -0.94
C TRP A 122 9.80 4.55 -0.57
N SER A 123 9.99 3.25 -0.35
CA SER A 123 8.92 2.32 0.02
C SER A 123 8.33 2.56 1.40
N LEU A 124 9.17 3.03 2.34
CA LEU A 124 8.77 3.28 3.73
C LEU A 124 8.32 4.73 3.99
N ALA A 125 8.32 5.58 2.97
CA ALA A 125 7.70 6.89 3.05
C ALA A 125 6.20 6.76 3.36
N GLN A 126 5.67 7.73 4.09
CA GLN A 126 4.26 7.78 4.43
C GLN A 126 3.48 8.73 3.48
N PRO A 127 2.15 8.62 3.41
CA PRO A 127 1.30 7.66 4.10
C PRO A 127 1.43 6.23 3.54
N PHE A 128 0.93 5.26 4.30
CA PHE A 128 0.66 3.91 3.79
C PHE A 128 -0.72 3.88 3.13
N ARG A 129 -1.34 2.68 3.00
CA ARG A 129 -2.58 2.52 2.22
C ARG A 129 -3.80 3.03 2.96
N LEU A 130 -3.90 2.75 4.25
CA LEU A 130 -5.05 3.08 5.09
C LEU A 130 -4.70 3.99 6.26
N LEU A 131 -3.43 4.15 6.60
CA LEU A 131 -3.01 4.97 7.73
C LEU A 131 -1.70 5.72 7.50
N CYS A 132 -1.47 6.70 8.37
CA CYS A 132 -0.16 7.28 8.61
C CYS A 132 0.06 7.42 10.13
N HIS A 133 1.30 7.19 10.57
CA HIS A 133 1.64 7.17 11.98
C HIS A 133 3.15 7.39 12.15
N ASN A 134 3.58 8.06 13.22
CA ASN A 134 4.99 8.34 13.50
C ASN A 134 5.87 7.11 13.71
N GLY A 135 5.28 5.94 13.96
CA GLY A 135 5.96 4.66 13.85
C GLY A 135 6.55 4.11 15.13
N GLU A 136 6.30 4.65 16.29
CA GLU A 136 6.67 4.00 17.56
C GLU A 136 5.45 3.26 18.10
N ILE A 137 5.40 1.95 17.86
CA ILE A 137 4.33 1.09 18.36
C ILE A 137 4.89 0.13 19.40
N ASN A 138 4.46 0.31 20.63
CA ASN A 138 4.85 -0.57 21.72
C ASN A 138 4.44 -2.03 21.41
N THR A 139 5.30 -2.97 21.83
CA THR A 139 5.04 -4.40 21.66
C THR A 139 4.94 -4.90 20.21
N ILE A 140 5.26 -4.10 19.20
CA ILE A 140 5.12 -4.47 17.77
C ILE A 140 5.80 -5.80 17.43
N ARG A 141 6.97 -6.09 18.02
CA ARG A 141 7.69 -7.34 17.79
C ARG A 141 6.86 -8.57 18.22
N GLY A 142 6.22 -8.48 19.38
CA GLY A 142 5.33 -9.53 19.88
C GLY A 142 4.09 -9.67 18.99
N ASN A 143 3.49 -8.55 18.61
CA ASN A 143 2.30 -8.52 17.73
C ASN A 143 2.58 -9.09 16.34
N ARG A 144 3.74 -8.78 15.74
CA ARG A 144 4.21 -9.42 14.49
C ARG A 144 4.36 -10.93 14.67
N GLY A 145 4.96 -11.38 15.79
CA GLY A 145 5.10 -12.80 16.10
C GLY A 145 3.76 -13.51 16.24
N TRP A 146 2.81 -12.90 16.94
CA TRP A 146 1.45 -13.43 17.07
C TRP A 146 0.71 -13.48 15.73
N MET A 147 0.81 -12.45 14.91
CA MET A 147 0.19 -12.44 13.58
C MET A 147 0.75 -13.56 12.70
N LYS A 148 2.08 -13.71 12.67
CA LYS A 148 2.75 -14.78 11.94
C LYS A 148 2.32 -16.17 12.43
N ALA A 149 2.22 -16.37 13.74
CA ALA A 149 1.77 -17.65 14.30
C ALA A 149 0.33 -17.98 13.91
N ARG A 150 -0.54 -16.97 13.82
CA ARG A 150 -1.94 -17.12 13.41
C ARG A 150 -2.13 -17.39 11.92
N GLU A 151 -1.22 -16.95 11.06
CA GLU A 151 -1.36 -17.11 9.60
C GLU A 151 -1.66 -18.55 9.17
N SER A 152 -1.14 -19.55 9.90
CA SER A 152 -1.37 -20.96 9.60
C SER A 152 -2.79 -21.46 9.87
N VAL A 153 -3.56 -20.74 10.70
CA VAL A 153 -4.92 -21.09 11.13
C VAL A 153 -5.97 -20.06 10.72
N LEU A 154 -5.55 -18.96 10.10
CA LEU A 154 -6.47 -17.96 9.58
C LEU A 154 -7.30 -18.51 8.42
N SER A 155 -8.58 -18.19 8.46
CA SER A 155 -9.50 -18.42 7.34
C SER A 155 -10.36 -17.18 7.13
N SER A 156 -10.74 -16.94 5.87
CA SER A 156 -11.66 -15.87 5.51
C SER A 156 -12.44 -16.29 4.27
N GLU A 157 -13.75 -16.37 4.40
CA GLU A 157 -14.63 -16.65 3.25
C GLU A 157 -14.45 -15.57 2.16
N ALA A 158 -14.17 -14.34 2.58
CA ALA A 158 -14.02 -13.22 1.68
C ALA A 158 -12.69 -13.24 0.89
N LEU A 159 -11.61 -13.78 1.46
CA LEU A 159 -10.26 -13.76 0.88
C LEU A 159 -9.82 -15.13 0.31
N GLY A 160 -10.57 -16.19 0.57
CA GLY A 160 -10.22 -17.54 0.14
C GLY A 160 -9.00 -18.09 0.85
N ASP A 161 -8.07 -18.68 0.11
CA ASP A 161 -6.88 -19.31 0.69
C ASP A 161 -5.84 -18.26 1.14
N ILE A 162 -5.76 -18.05 2.45
CA ILE A 162 -4.83 -17.10 3.07
C ILE A 162 -3.36 -17.40 2.72
N ARG A 163 -3.02 -18.63 2.40
CA ARG A 163 -1.66 -19.02 1.99
C ARG A 163 -1.22 -18.31 0.71
N GLU A 164 -2.15 -17.95 -0.18
CA GLU A 164 -1.82 -17.22 -1.41
C GLU A 164 -1.33 -15.78 -1.16
N ILE A 165 -1.79 -15.18 -0.07
CA ILE A 165 -1.51 -13.78 0.30
C ILE A 165 -0.55 -13.63 1.48
N SER A 166 -0.11 -14.74 2.09
CA SER A 166 0.90 -14.73 3.15
C SER A 166 2.30 -14.46 2.59
N PRO A 167 3.15 -13.74 3.33
CA PRO A 167 2.92 -13.23 4.69
C PRO A 167 1.98 -12.00 4.68
N ILE A 168 1.10 -11.90 5.68
CA ILE A 168 0.22 -10.74 5.85
C ILE A 168 1.06 -9.51 6.16
N VAL A 169 1.92 -9.60 7.17
CA VAL A 169 2.92 -8.57 7.48
C VAL A 169 4.18 -8.81 6.65
N GLN A 170 4.49 -7.90 5.77
CA GLN A 170 5.71 -7.97 4.97
C GLN A 170 6.96 -7.90 5.87
N PRO A 171 8.02 -8.68 5.56
CA PRO A 171 9.27 -8.62 6.33
C PRO A 171 9.96 -7.25 6.18
N ASN A 172 10.77 -6.90 7.16
CA ASN A 172 11.61 -5.69 7.17
C ASN A 172 10.85 -4.36 7.04
N MET A 173 9.56 -4.35 7.36
CA MET A 173 8.73 -3.14 7.33
C MET A 173 8.85 -2.34 8.64
N SER A 174 8.57 -1.04 8.55
CA SER A 174 8.42 -0.19 9.73
C SER A 174 7.23 -0.63 10.60
N ASP A 175 7.15 -0.09 11.82
CA ASP A 175 6.04 -0.37 12.72
C ASP A 175 4.71 0.05 12.10
N SER A 176 4.65 1.26 11.56
CA SER A 176 3.47 1.78 10.87
C SER A 176 3.07 0.95 9.65
N ALA A 177 4.05 0.52 8.85
CA ALA A 177 3.77 -0.33 7.69
C ALA A 177 3.24 -1.71 8.09
N SER A 178 3.75 -2.27 9.19
CA SER A 178 3.24 -3.54 9.72
C SER A 178 1.81 -3.40 10.24
N LEU A 179 1.51 -2.29 10.93
CA LEU A 179 0.16 -1.98 11.40
C LEU A 179 -0.79 -1.81 10.20
N ASP A 180 -0.39 -1.06 9.17
CA ASP A 180 -1.15 -0.87 7.93
C ASP A 180 -1.47 -2.20 7.25
N ASN A 181 -0.51 -3.13 7.17
CA ASN A 181 -0.72 -4.45 6.58
C ASN A 181 -1.80 -5.26 7.30
N VAL A 182 -1.79 -5.25 8.64
CA VAL A 182 -2.79 -5.99 9.44
C VAL A 182 -4.14 -5.30 9.38
N PHE A 183 -4.15 -3.97 9.44
CA PHE A 183 -5.36 -3.18 9.33
C PHE A 183 -6.07 -3.40 7.99
N GLU A 184 -5.33 -3.32 6.89
CA GLU A 184 -5.82 -3.60 5.55
C GLU A 184 -6.36 -5.04 5.45
N PHE A 185 -5.64 -6.03 5.98
CA PHE A 185 -6.10 -7.42 6.00
C PHE A 185 -7.45 -7.57 6.71
N PHE A 186 -7.65 -6.94 7.87
CA PHE A 186 -8.92 -7.02 8.57
C PHE A 186 -10.07 -6.36 7.81
N VAL A 187 -9.82 -5.22 7.19
CA VAL A 187 -10.82 -4.52 6.37
C VAL A 187 -11.19 -5.37 5.15
N MET A 188 -10.20 -5.94 4.46
CA MET A 188 -10.43 -6.79 3.29
C MET A 188 -11.08 -8.13 3.66
N SER A 189 -10.91 -8.59 4.91
CA SER A 189 -11.63 -9.75 5.45
C SER A 189 -13.10 -9.45 5.78
N GLY A 190 -13.53 -8.19 5.70
CA GLY A 190 -14.94 -7.78 5.88
C GLY A 190 -15.24 -6.99 7.15
N LEU A 191 -14.25 -6.63 7.97
CA LEU A 191 -14.46 -5.74 9.10
C LEU A 191 -14.62 -4.29 8.60
N SER A 192 -15.50 -3.54 9.22
CA SER A 192 -15.54 -2.09 8.99
C SER A 192 -14.29 -1.41 9.54
N LEU A 193 -13.89 -0.28 8.95
CA LEU A 193 -12.72 0.49 9.40
C LEU A 193 -12.70 0.74 10.93
N PRO A 194 -13.80 1.23 11.56
CA PRO A 194 -13.82 1.43 13.00
C PRO A 194 -13.66 0.12 13.79
N HIS A 195 -14.28 -0.97 13.33
CA HIS A 195 -14.19 -2.26 14.01
C HIS A 195 -12.77 -2.83 13.90
N ALA A 196 -12.18 -2.81 12.72
CA ALA A 196 -10.79 -3.26 12.52
C ALA A 196 -9.83 -2.49 13.43
N MET A 197 -9.99 -1.16 13.54
CA MET A 197 -9.17 -0.34 14.43
C MET A 197 -9.40 -0.70 15.90
N ALA A 198 -10.63 -0.89 16.33
CA ALA A 198 -10.96 -1.26 17.72
C ALA A 198 -10.39 -2.63 18.14
N VAL A 199 -10.25 -3.56 17.20
CA VAL A 199 -9.64 -4.89 17.46
C VAL A 199 -8.12 -4.83 17.58
N MET A 200 -7.49 -3.80 17.02
CA MET A 200 -6.03 -3.65 16.97
C MET A 200 -5.46 -2.81 18.13
N VAL A 201 -6.31 -2.15 18.92
CA VAL A 201 -5.91 -1.29 20.06
C VAL A 201 -5.80 -2.09 21.36
#